data_676d125339bff73baad5a4f8d643dc76
#
_entry.id   676d125339bff73baad5a4f8d643dc76
#
_cell.length_a   1.000
_cell.length_b   1.000
_cell.length_c   1.000
_cell.angle_alpha   90.00
_cell.angle_beta   90.00
_cell.angle_gamma   90.00
#
_symmetry.space_group_name_H-M   'P 1'
#
loop_
_entity.id
_entity.type
_entity.pdbx_description
1 polymer ?
#
loop_
_entity_poly.entity_id
_entity_poly.type
_entity_poly.pdbx_seq_one_letter_code
_entity_poly.pdbx_strand_id
1 'polypeptide(L)'
;MSEHIRLFATAVKNALRGPITIDYPREARDYGDRLRGYIVNDKERCISCGLCEAVCPAKAVKFSVGPDGRRYPGIDYGRCIFCGYCVDACPTGSLKHTQWHEVIWTGLNTFDKYAEGDPEEIDGRPRRSLL
;
A
#
# COMPACT_ATOMS: atom_id res chain seq x y z
N MET A 1 -31.99 -9.55 36.42
CA MET A 1 -31.16 -10.58 35.76
C MET A 1 -29.71 -10.17 36.00
N SER A 2 -28.96 -10.95 36.76
CA SER A 2 -27.63 -10.54 37.18
C SER A 2 -26.68 -10.36 35.98
N GLU A 3 -25.77 -9.40 36.07
CA GLU A 3 -24.78 -9.09 34.99
C GLU A 3 -23.98 -10.32 34.57
N HIS A 4 -23.71 -11.23 35.54
CA HIS A 4 -23.01 -12.49 35.29
C HIS A 4 -23.74 -13.39 34.27
N ILE A 5 -25.07 -13.42 34.29
CA ILE A 5 -25.84 -14.24 33.36
C ILE A 5 -25.74 -13.65 31.95
N ARG A 6 -25.70 -12.32 31.82
CA ARG A 6 -25.48 -11.64 30.50
C ARG A 6 -24.08 -11.91 29.95
N LEU A 7 -23.06 -11.86 30.79
CA LEU A 7 -21.69 -12.17 30.41
C LEU A 7 -21.56 -13.62 29.93
N PHE A 8 -22.14 -14.56 30.64
CA PHE A 8 -22.14 -15.97 30.26
C PHE A 8 -22.87 -16.20 28.93
N ALA A 9 -24.05 -15.61 28.78
CA ALA A 9 -24.81 -15.70 27.52
C ALA A 9 -24.05 -15.10 26.32
N THR A 10 -23.35 -13.98 26.55
CA THR A 10 -22.51 -13.35 25.51
C THR A 10 -21.30 -14.22 25.14
N ALA A 11 -20.65 -14.84 26.14
CA ALA A 11 -19.54 -15.76 25.90
C ALA A 11 -19.95 -16.96 25.06
N VAL A 12 -21.07 -17.60 25.42
CA VAL A 12 -21.65 -18.73 24.66
C VAL A 12 -22.01 -18.31 23.23
N LYS A 13 -22.68 -17.15 23.08
CA LYS A 13 -23.02 -16.61 21.75
C LYS A 13 -21.79 -16.37 20.89
N ASN A 14 -20.72 -15.83 21.46
CA ASN A 14 -19.48 -15.58 20.71
C ASN A 14 -18.74 -16.88 20.35
N ALA A 15 -18.76 -17.87 21.25
CA ALA A 15 -18.19 -19.19 20.96
C ALA A 15 -18.89 -19.91 19.81
N LEU A 16 -20.22 -19.72 19.67
CA LEU A 16 -21.01 -20.33 18.60
C LEU A 16 -20.93 -19.57 17.26
N ARG A 17 -20.48 -18.32 17.26
CA ARG A 17 -20.37 -17.50 16.04
C ARG A 17 -19.18 -17.84 15.15
N GLY A 18 -18.21 -18.58 15.65
CA GLY A 18 -16.95 -18.85 14.95
C GLY A 18 -15.98 -17.65 14.97
N PRO A 19 -14.84 -17.78 14.30
CA PRO A 19 -13.79 -16.75 14.29
C PRO A 19 -14.23 -15.51 13.52
N ILE A 20 -13.82 -14.33 13.99
CA ILE A 20 -13.98 -13.05 13.28
C ILE A 20 -12.84 -12.83 12.28
N THR A 21 -11.72 -13.52 12.49
CA THR A 21 -10.54 -13.46 11.65
C THR A 21 -10.75 -14.24 10.35
N ILE A 22 -10.16 -13.75 9.28
CA ILE A 22 -10.10 -14.45 7.98
C ILE A 22 -8.89 -15.38 7.96
N ASP A 23 -8.98 -16.49 7.24
CA ASP A 23 -7.88 -17.45 7.04
C ASP A 23 -6.96 -16.96 5.90
N TYR A 24 -6.23 -15.86 6.16
CA TYR A 24 -5.25 -15.35 5.21
C TYR A 24 -4.02 -16.29 5.17
N PRO A 25 -3.46 -16.62 3.97
CA PRO A 25 -3.78 -16.08 2.65
C PRO A 25 -4.84 -16.84 1.84
N ARG A 26 -5.47 -17.89 2.41
CA ARG A 26 -6.49 -18.68 1.71
C ARG A 26 -7.72 -17.85 1.38
N GLU A 27 -8.10 -16.98 2.30
CA GLU A 27 -9.16 -15.99 2.11
C GLU A 27 -8.56 -14.60 2.12
N ALA A 28 -8.75 -13.84 1.05
CA ALA A 28 -8.35 -12.45 0.97
C ALA A 28 -9.59 -11.54 1.07
N ARG A 29 -9.48 -10.46 1.82
CA ARG A 29 -10.54 -9.45 1.89
C ARG A 29 -10.33 -8.43 0.78
N ASP A 30 -11.41 -8.08 0.11
CA ASP A 30 -11.43 -6.90 -0.74
C ASP A 30 -11.55 -5.64 0.15
N TYR A 31 -10.56 -4.75 0.06
CA TYR A 31 -10.52 -3.50 0.83
C TYR A 31 -11.16 -2.34 0.07
N GLY A 32 -11.58 -2.56 -1.19
CA GLY A 32 -12.19 -1.54 -2.05
C GLY A 32 -11.22 -0.44 -2.48
N ASP A 33 -11.75 0.55 -3.21
CA ASP A 33 -10.96 1.60 -3.90
C ASP A 33 -10.27 2.59 -2.96
N ARG A 34 -10.59 2.57 -1.66
CA ARG A 34 -9.99 3.47 -0.68
C ARG A 34 -8.69 2.96 -0.06
N LEU A 35 -8.26 1.76 -0.44
CA LEU A 35 -7.00 1.23 0.06
C LEU A 35 -5.83 2.08 -0.45
N ARG A 36 -4.97 2.49 0.46
CA ARG A 36 -3.68 3.12 0.15
C ARG A 36 -2.61 2.04 0.07
N GLY A 37 -2.63 1.30 -1.02
CA GLY A 37 -1.62 0.27 -1.28
C GLY A 37 -0.34 0.85 -1.90
N TYR A 38 0.34 0.03 -2.65
CA TYR A 38 1.60 0.38 -3.30
C TYR A 38 1.47 1.66 -4.15
N ILE A 39 2.49 2.48 -4.16
CA ILE A 39 2.49 3.74 -4.92
C ILE A 39 3.27 3.53 -6.19
N VAL A 40 2.66 3.85 -7.32
CA VAL A 40 3.29 3.78 -8.64
C VAL A 40 3.43 5.17 -9.24
N ASN A 41 4.44 5.32 -10.08
CA ASN A 41 4.73 6.56 -10.78
C ASN A 41 4.60 6.36 -12.30
N ASP A 42 3.73 7.14 -12.91
CA ASP A 42 3.64 7.28 -14.35
C ASP A 42 4.76 8.20 -14.84
N LYS A 43 5.77 7.62 -15.50
CA LYS A 43 6.96 8.35 -15.98
C LYS A 43 6.64 9.38 -17.05
N GLU A 44 5.64 9.12 -17.88
CA GLU A 44 5.27 10.04 -18.96
C GLU A 44 4.67 11.34 -18.42
N ARG A 45 3.88 11.24 -17.35
CA ARG A 45 3.26 12.38 -16.68
C ARG A 45 4.19 13.08 -15.70
N CYS A 46 5.25 12.42 -15.24
CA CYS A 46 6.14 12.96 -14.24
C CYS A 46 6.99 14.10 -14.81
N ILE A 47 6.88 15.30 -14.23
CA ILE A 47 7.65 16.50 -14.60
C ILE A 47 8.89 16.71 -13.72
N SER A 48 9.24 15.76 -12.85
CA SER A 48 10.42 15.82 -11.97
C SER A 48 10.46 17.06 -11.04
N CYS A 49 9.32 17.57 -10.62
CA CYS A 49 9.21 18.83 -9.86
C CYS A 49 9.71 18.77 -8.41
N GLY A 50 9.87 17.57 -7.82
CA GLY A 50 10.38 17.38 -6.45
C GLY A 50 9.37 17.57 -5.32
N LEU A 51 8.12 17.98 -5.60
CA LEU A 51 7.10 18.22 -4.57
C LEU A 51 6.82 16.98 -3.70
N CYS A 52 6.77 15.80 -4.32
CA CYS A 52 6.52 14.55 -3.60
C CYS A 52 7.62 14.23 -2.56
N GLU A 53 8.88 14.61 -2.82
CA GLU A 53 9.96 14.49 -1.84
C GLU A 53 9.83 15.52 -0.72
N ALA A 54 9.48 16.78 -1.08
CA ALA A 54 9.37 17.88 -0.11
C ALA A 54 8.24 17.67 0.92
N VAL A 55 7.09 17.13 0.47
CA VAL A 55 5.92 16.91 1.34
C VAL A 55 5.97 15.61 2.14
N CYS A 56 6.95 14.72 1.87
CA CYS A 56 7.02 13.41 2.52
C CYS A 56 7.45 13.51 3.98
N PRO A 57 6.57 13.25 4.98
CA PRO A 57 6.90 13.37 6.39
C PRO A 57 7.91 12.32 6.85
N ALA A 58 7.89 11.14 6.23
CA ALA A 58 8.79 10.03 6.54
C ALA A 58 10.10 10.09 5.76
N LYS A 59 10.28 11.09 4.85
CA LYS A 59 11.43 11.18 3.94
C LYS A 59 11.71 9.87 3.18
N ALA A 60 10.64 9.18 2.83
CA ALA A 60 10.67 7.92 2.11
C ALA A 60 10.84 8.11 0.60
N VAL A 61 10.49 9.29 0.06
CA VAL A 61 10.63 9.61 -1.36
C VAL A 61 12.02 10.18 -1.62
N LYS A 62 12.71 9.64 -2.62
CA LYS A 62 14.01 10.14 -3.09
C LYS A 62 14.08 10.08 -4.61
N PHE A 63 14.69 11.07 -5.22
CA PHE A 63 14.86 11.09 -6.66
C PHE A 63 16.07 10.28 -7.12
N SER A 64 15.87 9.47 -8.14
CA SER A 64 16.91 8.73 -8.86
C SER A 64 16.94 9.16 -10.33
N VAL A 65 18.14 9.15 -10.93
CA VAL A 65 18.29 9.47 -12.35
C VAL A 65 17.94 8.23 -13.18
N GLY A 66 17.00 8.37 -14.07
CA GLY A 66 16.61 7.33 -15.01
C GLY A 66 17.58 7.18 -16.19
N PRO A 67 17.42 6.15 -17.02
CA PRO A 67 18.25 5.92 -18.21
C PRO A 67 18.12 7.02 -19.27
N ASP A 68 17.04 7.75 -19.24
CA ASP A 68 16.73 8.92 -20.10
C ASP A 68 17.33 10.25 -19.59
N GLY A 69 18.09 10.22 -18.49
CA GLY A 69 18.68 11.39 -17.84
C GLY A 69 17.71 12.23 -17.01
N ARG A 70 16.41 11.91 -17.00
CA ARG A 70 15.41 12.57 -16.16
C ARG A 70 15.43 12.00 -14.74
N ARG A 71 15.02 12.81 -13.78
CA ARG A 71 14.90 12.37 -12.38
C ARG A 71 13.49 11.89 -12.08
N TYR A 72 13.37 10.72 -11.51
CA TYR A 72 12.10 10.13 -11.11
C TYR A 72 12.07 9.86 -9.61
N PRO A 73 10.89 9.98 -8.98
CA PRO A 73 10.74 9.63 -7.58
C PRO A 73 10.84 8.11 -7.40
N GLY A 74 11.70 7.69 -6.48
CA GLY A 74 11.71 6.35 -5.93
C GLY A 74 11.17 6.36 -4.52
N ILE A 75 10.67 5.24 -4.05
CA ILE A 75 10.02 5.13 -2.75
C ILE A 75 10.71 4.06 -1.90
N ASP A 76 11.10 4.45 -0.70
CA ASP A 76 11.59 3.52 0.32
C ASP A 76 10.40 3.00 1.14
N TYR A 77 9.92 1.82 0.79
CA TYR A 77 8.75 1.23 1.43
C TYR A 77 8.99 0.82 2.87
N GLY A 78 10.23 0.63 3.29
CA GLY A 78 10.58 0.41 4.69
C GLY A 78 10.39 1.63 5.57
N ARG A 79 10.29 2.83 4.97
CA ARG A 79 10.03 4.10 5.66
C ARG A 79 8.64 4.65 5.36
N CYS A 80 8.04 4.25 4.25
CA CYS A 80 6.77 4.77 3.79
C CYS A 80 5.64 4.44 4.77
N ILE A 81 4.91 5.45 5.22
CA ILE A 81 3.73 5.30 6.09
C ILE A 81 2.40 5.32 5.31
N PHE A 82 2.45 5.28 3.99
CA PHE A 82 1.29 5.26 3.10
C PHE A 82 0.27 6.39 3.36
N CYS A 83 0.74 7.57 3.78
CA CYS A 83 -0.13 8.71 4.10
C CYS A 83 -0.81 9.35 2.89
N GLY A 84 -0.27 9.17 1.68
CA GLY A 84 -0.84 9.69 0.42
C GLY A 84 -0.44 11.12 0.07
N TYR A 85 0.27 11.86 0.94
CA TYR A 85 0.61 13.27 0.67
C TYR A 85 1.38 13.48 -0.63
N CYS A 86 2.26 12.56 -1.02
CA CYS A 86 2.99 12.63 -2.28
C CYS A 86 2.07 12.47 -3.50
N VAL A 87 1.00 11.67 -3.37
CA VAL A 87 -0.02 11.49 -4.42
C VAL A 87 -0.87 12.75 -4.52
N ASP A 88 -1.37 13.26 -3.39
CA ASP A 88 -2.22 14.46 -3.34
C ASP A 88 -1.49 15.72 -3.80
N ALA A 89 -0.19 15.85 -3.50
CA ALA A 89 0.62 17.00 -3.88
C ALA A 89 1.12 16.95 -5.33
N CYS A 90 0.92 15.84 -6.04
CA CYS A 90 1.41 15.70 -7.41
C CYS A 90 0.56 16.51 -8.40
N PRO A 91 1.11 17.59 -9.03
CA PRO A 91 0.32 18.47 -9.88
C PRO A 91 -0.13 17.80 -11.19
N THR A 92 0.59 16.77 -11.63
CA THR A 92 0.28 16.03 -12.86
C THR A 92 -0.47 14.74 -12.62
N GLY A 93 -0.67 14.35 -11.35
CA GLY A 93 -1.28 13.09 -10.99
C GLY A 93 -0.47 11.86 -11.46
N SER A 94 0.86 12.00 -11.57
CA SER A 94 1.74 10.90 -11.98
C SER A 94 1.87 9.83 -10.90
N LEU A 95 1.75 10.20 -9.62
CA LEU A 95 1.76 9.25 -8.52
C LEU A 95 0.34 8.79 -8.21
N LYS A 96 0.15 7.49 -8.07
CA LYS A 96 -1.13 6.87 -7.73
C LYS A 96 -0.96 5.76 -6.71
N HIS A 97 -1.96 5.59 -5.83
CA HIS A 97 -2.08 4.38 -5.02
C HIS A 97 -2.70 3.26 -5.84
N THR A 98 -2.18 2.06 -5.66
CA THR A 98 -2.79 0.83 -6.17
C THR A 98 -3.55 0.11 -5.03
N GLN A 99 -4.35 -0.88 -5.37
CA GLN A 99 -4.97 -1.78 -4.39
C GLN A 99 -4.02 -2.88 -3.92
N TRP A 100 -2.85 -2.97 -4.51
CA TRP A 100 -1.86 -3.97 -4.14
C TRP A 100 -1.14 -3.60 -2.84
N HIS A 101 -1.16 -4.49 -1.87
CA HIS A 101 -0.56 -4.30 -0.54
C HIS A 101 0.31 -5.47 -0.09
N GLU A 102 0.32 -6.56 -0.85
CA GLU A 102 1.05 -7.78 -0.53
C GLU A 102 2.49 -7.70 -1.07
N VAL A 103 3.35 -6.96 -0.38
CA VAL A 103 4.75 -6.81 -0.74
C VAL A 103 5.61 -7.40 0.35
N ILE A 104 6.49 -8.34 -0.01
CA ILE A 104 7.45 -8.95 0.89
C ILE A 104 8.86 -8.60 0.41
N TRP A 105 9.65 -8.05 1.29
CA TRP A 105 11.05 -7.74 1.06
C TRP A 105 11.93 -8.76 1.80
N THR A 106 12.82 -9.43 1.08
CA THR A 106 13.72 -10.45 1.64
C THR A 106 15.06 -9.87 2.14
N GLY A 107 15.28 -8.57 2.01
CA GLY A 107 16.49 -7.87 2.39
C GLY A 107 16.24 -6.52 3.02
N LEU A 108 17.30 -5.87 3.48
CA LEU A 108 17.25 -4.53 4.08
C LEU A 108 17.04 -3.40 3.05
N ASN A 109 17.19 -3.71 1.76
CA ASN A 109 16.97 -2.72 0.70
C ASN A 109 15.52 -2.73 0.26
N THR A 110 14.74 -1.84 0.86
CA THR A 110 13.31 -1.65 0.59
C THR A 110 13.05 -0.48 -0.37
N PHE A 111 14.12 0.07 -0.97
CA PHE A 111 14.04 1.21 -1.88
C PHE A 111 13.74 0.77 -3.31
N ASP A 112 12.56 1.14 -3.79
CA ASP A 112 12.19 1.05 -5.19
C ASP A 112 12.64 2.32 -5.92
N LYS A 113 13.64 2.18 -6.80
CA LYS A 113 14.31 3.33 -7.46
C LYS A 113 13.39 4.22 -8.26
N TYR A 114 12.34 3.66 -8.84
CA TYR A 114 11.54 4.38 -9.83
C TYR A 114 10.06 4.33 -9.53
N ALA A 115 9.64 3.62 -8.49
CA ALA A 115 8.23 3.30 -8.26
C ALA A 115 7.57 2.77 -9.56
N GLU A 116 8.31 1.91 -10.28
CA GLU A 116 7.90 1.40 -11.58
C GLU A 116 6.76 0.40 -11.41
N GLY A 117 5.72 0.62 -12.16
CA GLY A 117 4.61 -0.29 -12.34
C GLY A 117 3.46 0.46 -13.00
N ASP A 118 2.95 -0.08 -14.07
CA ASP A 118 1.64 0.35 -14.54
C ASP A 118 0.61 -0.08 -13.50
N PRO A 119 -0.24 0.84 -13.03
CA PRO A 119 -1.29 0.49 -12.07
C PRO A 119 -2.14 -0.69 -12.56
N GLU A 120 -2.39 -0.77 -13.87
CA GLU A 120 -3.13 -1.86 -14.50
C GLU A 120 -2.36 -3.19 -14.46
N GLU A 121 -1.05 -3.19 -14.61
CA GLU A 121 -0.23 -4.40 -14.54
C GLU A 121 -0.15 -4.94 -13.11
N ILE A 122 -0.10 -4.05 -12.12
CA ILE A 122 -0.05 -4.41 -10.70
C ILE A 122 -1.44 -4.86 -10.22
N ASP A 123 -2.49 -4.16 -10.58
CA ASP A 123 -3.87 -4.50 -10.20
C ASP A 123 -4.38 -5.75 -10.95
N GLY A 124 -3.84 -6.03 -12.15
CA GLY A 124 -4.15 -7.24 -12.93
C GLY A 124 -3.40 -8.49 -12.52
N ARG A 125 -2.43 -8.42 -11.62
CA ARG A 125 -1.76 -9.63 -11.12
C ARG A 125 -2.74 -10.47 -10.31
N PRO A 126 -2.93 -11.75 -10.68
CA PRO A 126 -3.74 -12.62 -9.85
C PRO A 126 -3.13 -12.65 -8.46
N ARG A 127 -3.95 -12.42 -7.45
CA ARG A 127 -3.56 -12.61 -6.05
C ARG A 127 -2.91 -13.98 -5.97
N ARG A 128 -1.58 -14.01 -5.84
CA ARG A 128 -0.90 -15.29 -5.72
C ARG A 128 -1.34 -15.88 -4.40
N SER A 129 -2.15 -16.92 -4.48
CA SER A 129 -2.27 -17.86 -3.38
C SER A 129 -0.85 -18.35 -3.11
N LEU A 130 -0.23 -17.85 -2.05
CA LEU A 130 1.00 -18.41 -1.53
C LEU A 130 0.62 -19.77 -0.94
N LEU A 131 0.71 -20.82 -1.76
CA LEU A 131 0.78 -22.20 -1.30
C LEU A 131 2.23 -22.53 -0.99
#